data_470a740eed4a726a8557fc077c10276d
#
_entry.id   470a740eed4a726a8557fc077c10276d
#
_cell.length_a   1.000
_cell.length_b   1.000
_cell.length_c   1.000
_cell.angle_alpha   90.00
_cell.angle_beta   90.00
_cell.angle_gamma   90.00
#
_symmetry.space_group_name_H-M   'P 1'
#
loop_
_entity.id
_entity.type
_entity.pdbx_description
1 polymer ?
#
loop_
_entity_poly.entity_id
_entity_poly.type
_entity_poly.pdbx_seq_one_letter_code
_entity_poly.pdbx_strand_id
1 'polypeptide(L)'
;MHFHKSDNMDIEIIGTESLGVRGLCCFVTTAKQRILIDPGIALGYNRYGLLPHPFQVAVDERIQKKIVQRWSEATDIVISHFHGDHIPLADANPYQFNIKKIIGLNPDVRIWAKNPHHLHPIEEKRVEFLSAILKKDLIAAEGITHGAMTFSRPVFHGGKHNNPQTVMMTRIEEDRVFVHTSDIQLLDNEAISQILDWEPDIVLADGPPLYMPNKLSKEQAKRAWRNAKRLSKEVGTLILDHHLMRGYEGVRWLKRLSSETENNVICGADFMNVPRMLLEARRKSLYEDMPVPAGWHEAYGKGKVGTDHYWNLAKGIYKSMNPDDHR
;
A
#
# COMPACT_ATOMS: atom_id res chain seq x y z
N MET A 1 31.37 -8.43 -15.76
CA MET A 1 30.03 -8.22 -16.34
C MET A 1 29.62 -6.80 -16.03
N HIS A 2 29.68 -5.89 -16.99
CA HIS A 2 29.14 -4.53 -16.81
C HIS A 2 27.64 -4.62 -16.91
N PHE A 3 26.94 -4.49 -15.76
CA PHE A 3 25.52 -4.19 -15.79
C PHE A 3 25.37 -2.80 -16.44
N HIS A 4 24.73 -2.74 -17.59
CA HIS A 4 24.18 -1.50 -18.09
C HIS A 4 23.16 -1.03 -17.03
N LYS A 5 23.53 -0.01 -16.23
CA LYS A 5 22.56 0.77 -15.46
C LYS A 5 21.61 1.37 -16.50
N SER A 6 20.34 0.97 -16.48
CA SER A 6 19.33 1.75 -17.17
C SER A 6 19.24 3.08 -16.41
N ASP A 7 19.43 4.19 -17.11
CA ASP A 7 19.30 5.54 -16.53
C ASP A 7 17.83 5.90 -16.27
N ASN A 8 16.91 4.93 -16.33
CA ASN A 8 15.48 5.10 -16.22
C ASN A 8 14.99 4.65 -14.83
N MET A 9 14.06 5.41 -14.26
CA MET A 9 13.36 5.02 -13.03
C MET A 9 12.59 3.71 -13.22
N ASP A 10 12.78 2.75 -12.29
CA ASP A 10 11.99 1.53 -12.20
C ASP A 10 11.08 1.57 -10.95
N ILE A 11 9.80 1.21 -11.12
CA ILE A 11 8.79 1.26 -10.06
C ILE A 11 8.20 -0.14 -9.90
N GLU A 12 8.38 -0.72 -8.71
CA GLU A 12 7.83 -2.00 -8.32
C GLU A 12 6.79 -1.82 -7.21
N ILE A 13 5.52 -2.06 -7.50
CA ILE A 13 4.48 -2.12 -6.46
C ILE A 13 4.55 -3.51 -5.81
N ILE A 14 4.82 -3.55 -4.50
CA ILE A 14 5.11 -4.80 -3.78
C ILE A 14 3.88 -5.30 -3.03
N GLY A 15 3.21 -4.42 -2.28
CA GLY A 15 2.12 -4.81 -1.39
C GLY A 15 0.99 -3.80 -1.41
N THR A 16 -0.14 -4.20 -1.99
CA THR A 16 -1.38 -3.43 -2.01
C THR A 16 -2.58 -4.35 -2.19
N GLU A 17 -3.79 -3.83 -2.08
CA GLU A 17 -5.03 -4.61 -2.04
C GLU A 17 -5.25 -5.45 -3.31
N SER A 18 -4.95 -4.90 -4.49
CA SER A 18 -5.05 -5.66 -5.74
C SER A 18 -4.02 -6.78 -5.87
N LEU A 19 -2.98 -6.77 -5.04
CA LEU A 19 -1.98 -7.83 -4.89
C LEU A 19 -2.27 -8.78 -3.71
N GLY A 20 -3.39 -8.59 -3.00
CA GLY A 20 -3.89 -9.51 -1.97
C GLY A 20 -3.61 -9.12 -0.52
N VAL A 21 -3.03 -7.96 -0.24
CA VAL A 21 -2.75 -7.46 1.11
C VAL A 21 -3.15 -6.00 1.27
N ARG A 22 -3.41 -5.55 2.50
CA ARG A 22 -3.53 -4.12 2.81
C ARG A 22 -2.16 -3.47 2.85
N GLY A 23 -2.07 -2.25 2.38
CA GLY A 23 -0.88 -1.43 2.33
C GLY A 23 -0.74 -0.70 1.00
N LEU A 24 0.30 0.10 0.86
CA LEU A 24 0.64 0.80 -0.37
C LEU A 24 2.16 0.78 -0.60
N CYS A 25 2.77 -0.39 -0.35
CA CYS A 25 4.22 -0.58 -0.40
C CYS A 25 4.73 -0.61 -1.84
N CYS A 26 5.71 0.23 -2.14
CA CYS A 26 6.41 0.18 -3.41
C CYS A 26 7.93 0.38 -3.24
N PHE A 27 8.68 -0.04 -4.25
CA PHE A 27 10.14 0.12 -4.34
C PHE A 27 10.49 0.85 -5.64
N VAL A 28 11.18 1.98 -5.51
CA VAL A 28 11.57 2.81 -6.64
C VAL A 28 13.08 2.82 -6.76
N THR A 29 13.58 2.47 -7.94
CA THR A 29 15.01 2.50 -8.24
C THR A 29 15.28 3.65 -9.20
N THR A 30 16.24 4.50 -8.82
CA THR A 30 16.81 5.56 -9.64
C THR A 30 18.29 5.28 -9.90
N ALA A 31 18.96 6.08 -10.68
CA ALA A 31 20.40 5.95 -10.94
C ALA A 31 21.24 5.92 -9.64
N LYS A 32 20.80 6.61 -8.59
CA LYS A 32 21.56 6.79 -7.35
C LYS A 32 20.89 6.25 -6.08
N GLN A 33 19.58 6.04 -6.08
CA GLN A 33 18.82 5.67 -4.89
C GLN A 33 17.95 4.44 -5.14
N ARG A 34 17.79 3.64 -4.09
CA ARG A 34 16.81 2.55 -4.00
C ARG A 34 15.89 2.86 -2.82
N ILE A 35 14.67 3.25 -3.13
CA ILE A 35 13.73 3.88 -2.20
C ILE A 35 12.60 2.90 -1.94
N LEU A 36 12.47 2.44 -0.69
CA LEU A 36 11.36 1.60 -0.24
C LEU A 36 10.35 2.48 0.50
N ILE A 37 9.13 2.60 -0.05
CA ILE A 37 8.08 3.45 0.50
C ILE A 37 7.03 2.58 1.19
N ASP A 38 6.63 2.96 2.40
CA ASP A 38 5.62 2.33 3.24
C ASP A 38 5.81 0.81 3.35
N PRO A 39 6.93 0.34 3.96
CA PRO A 39 7.30 -1.08 4.03
C PRO A 39 6.47 -1.87 5.04
N GLY A 40 5.19 -1.58 5.18
CA GLY A 40 4.24 -2.27 6.01
C GLY A 40 3.12 -2.88 5.18
N ILE A 41 2.63 -4.04 5.63
CA ILE A 41 1.43 -4.68 5.11
C ILE A 41 0.66 -5.35 6.23
N ALA A 42 -0.64 -5.56 6.01
CA ALA A 42 -1.49 -6.31 6.93
C ALA A 42 -2.59 -7.05 6.19
N LEU A 43 -3.23 -7.99 6.88
CA LEU A 43 -4.52 -8.53 6.48
C LEU A 43 -5.61 -7.97 7.41
N GLY A 44 -6.78 -7.66 6.88
CA GLY A 44 -7.91 -7.25 7.69
C GLY A 44 -8.28 -8.35 8.69
N TYR A 45 -8.10 -8.09 10.00
CA TYR A 45 -8.28 -9.10 11.03
C TYR A 45 -9.67 -9.74 11.00
N ASN A 46 -10.71 -8.93 10.86
CA ASN A 46 -12.08 -9.41 10.71
C ASN A 46 -12.74 -8.80 9.47
N ARG A 47 -13.25 -9.63 8.60
CA ARG A 47 -14.08 -9.24 7.45
C ARG A 47 -15.21 -10.25 7.31
N TYR A 48 -16.46 -9.78 7.30
CA TYR A 48 -17.67 -10.64 7.25
C TYR A 48 -17.77 -11.65 8.43
N GLY A 49 -17.21 -11.33 9.59
CA GLY A 49 -17.13 -12.25 10.75
C GLY A 49 -16.02 -13.31 10.63
N LEU A 50 -15.20 -13.28 9.57
CA LEU A 50 -14.15 -14.25 9.29
C LEU A 50 -12.75 -13.66 9.51
N LEU A 51 -11.83 -14.48 10.03
CA LEU A 51 -10.39 -14.21 10.06
C LEU A 51 -9.79 -14.29 8.63
N PRO A 52 -8.55 -13.80 8.39
CA PRO A 52 -7.89 -13.96 7.10
C PRO A 52 -7.82 -15.42 6.68
N HIS A 53 -8.29 -15.74 5.47
CA HIS A 53 -8.21 -17.12 4.97
C HIS A 53 -6.74 -17.57 4.84
N PRO A 54 -6.38 -18.84 5.12
CA PRO A 54 -5.00 -19.33 5.01
C PRO A 54 -4.30 -19.04 3.69
N PHE A 55 -5.03 -18.97 2.57
CA PHE A 55 -4.49 -18.53 1.30
C PHE A 55 -4.10 -17.04 1.29
N GLN A 56 -4.90 -16.17 1.94
CA GLN A 56 -4.50 -14.77 2.13
C GLN A 56 -3.21 -14.67 2.93
N VAL A 57 -3.09 -15.48 3.99
CA VAL A 57 -1.88 -15.56 4.81
C VAL A 57 -0.68 -16.05 3.97
N ALA A 58 -0.88 -17.03 3.10
CA ALA A 58 0.16 -17.53 2.19
C ALA A 58 0.67 -16.45 1.21
N VAL A 59 -0.23 -15.58 0.72
CA VAL A 59 0.13 -14.42 -0.12
C VAL A 59 0.88 -13.38 0.70
N ASP A 60 0.37 -13.04 1.86
CA ASP A 60 0.99 -12.09 2.80
C ASP A 60 2.43 -12.48 3.15
N GLU A 61 2.68 -13.75 3.51
CA GLU A 61 4.02 -14.27 3.79
C GLU A 61 5.01 -14.07 2.63
N ARG A 62 4.54 -14.19 1.38
CA ARG A 62 5.37 -14.00 0.18
C ARG A 62 5.70 -12.54 -0.05
N ILE A 63 4.71 -11.68 0.12
CA ILE A 63 4.90 -10.24 0.02
C ILE A 63 5.83 -9.74 1.13
N GLN A 64 5.68 -10.24 2.37
CA GLN A 64 6.59 -9.92 3.47
C GLN A 64 8.04 -10.31 3.14
N LYS A 65 8.29 -11.49 2.56
CA LYS A 65 9.64 -11.90 2.10
C LYS A 65 10.20 -10.92 1.07
N LYS A 66 9.39 -10.45 0.14
CA LYS A 66 9.78 -9.47 -0.87
C LYS A 66 10.12 -8.11 -0.24
N ILE A 67 9.31 -7.64 0.72
CA ILE A 67 9.60 -6.42 1.50
C ILE A 67 10.92 -6.54 2.26
N VAL A 68 11.17 -7.68 2.93
CA VAL A 68 12.43 -7.96 3.64
C VAL A 68 13.63 -7.88 2.68
N GLN A 69 13.50 -8.46 1.49
CA GLN A 69 14.54 -8.39 0.47
C GLN A 69 14.79 -6.93 0.06
N ARG A 70 13.74 -6.17 -0.29
CA ARG A 70 13.86 -4.77 -0.72
C ARG A 70 14.37 -3.86 0.41
N TRP A 71 14.00 -4.16 1.66
CA TRP A 71 14.57 -3.48 2.83
C TRP A 71 16.09 -3.62 2.89
N SER A 72 16.62 -4.83 2.64
CA SER A 72 18.07 -5.07 2.66
C SER A 72 18.81 -4.39 1.51
N GLU A 73 18.14 -4.09 0.40
CA GLU A 73 18.69 -3.45 -0.79
C GLU A 73 18.55 -1.92 -0.77
N ALA A 74 17.64 -1.38 0.06
CA ALA A 74 17.28 0.04 0.05
C ALA A 74 18.44 0.94 0.50
N THR A 75 18.59 2.09 -0.14
CA THR A 75 19.42 3.20 0.36
C THR A 75 18.61 4.13 1.26
N ASP A 76 17.32 4.19 1.02
CA ASP A 76 16.36 5.07 1.66
C ASP A 76 15.05 4.33 1.91
N ILE A 77 14.47 4.51 3.09
CA ILE A 77 13.13 4.06 3.44
C ILE A 77 12.28 5.28 3.71
N VAL A 78 11.05 5.29 3.22
CA VAL A 78 10.11 6.37 3.44
C VAL A 78 8.90 5.84 4.18
N ILE A 79 8.49 6.53 5.24
CA ILE A 79 7.30 6.25 6.04
C ILE A 79 6.36 7.44 5.92
N SER A 80 5.29 7.27 5.18
CA SER A 80 4.32 8.31 4.92
C SER A 80 3.47 8.66 6.14
N HIS A 81 3.14 7.65 6.96
CA HIS A 81 2.45 7.74 8.24
C HIS A 81 2.58 6.43 9.03
N PHE A 82 2.06 6.37 10.26
CA PHE A 82 2.34 5.27 11.19
C PHE A 82 1.16 4.30 11.37
N HIS A 83 0.31 4.09 10.35
CA HIS A 83 -0.68 3.00 10.36
C HIS A 83 0.01 1.64 10.21
N GLY A 84 -0.61 0.59 10.78
CA GLY A 84 0.02 -0.72 10.89
C GLY A 84 0.11 -1.51 9.59
N ASP A 85 -0.49 -1.03 8.52
CA ASP A 85 -0.38 -1.55 7.16
C ASP A 85 0.59 -0.71 6.28
N HIS A 86 1.29 0.28 6.89
CA HIS A 86 2.33 1.08 6.24
C HIS A 86 3.72 0.94 6.89
N ILE A 87 3.77 0.39 8.11
CA ILE A 87 5.03 0.17 8.85
C ILE A 87 5.11 -1.25 9.43
N PRO A 88 6.32 -1.80 9.63
CA PRO A 88 6.49 -3.01 10.43
C PRO A 88 6.19 -2.72 11.91
N LEU A 89 5.49 -3.66 12.58
CA LEU A 89 5.01 -3.49 13.95
C LEU A 89 5.79 -4.32 14.97
N ALA A 90 6.03 -3.75 16.15
CA ALA A 90 6.66 -4.44 17.28
C ALA A 90 5.70 -5.46 17.94
N ASP A 91 4.43 -5.12 18.01
CA ASP A 91 3.34 -5.89 18.60
C ASP A 91 2.44 -6.56 17.53
N ALA A 92 3.02 -6.88 16.37
CA ALA A 92 2.31 -7.47 15.26
C ALA A 92 1.59 -8.77 15.66
N ASN A 93 0.29 -8.85 15.35
CA ASN A 93 -0.43 -10.10 15.36
C ASN A 93 -0.01 -10.99 14.14
N PRO A 94 -0.44 -12.27 14.05
CA PRO A 94 0.00 -13.17 12.97
C PRO A 94 -0.31 -12.71 11.53
N TYR A 95 -1.13 -11.68 11.36
CA TYR A 95 -1.60 -11.14 10.08
C TYR A 95 -1.06 -9.75 9.77
N GLN A 96 0.03 -9.38 10.43
CA GLN A 96 0.69 -8.09 10.27
C GLN A 96 2.19 -8.28 10.11
N PHE A 97 2.86 -7.33 9.47
CA PHE A 97 4.30 -7.38 9.26
C PHE A 97 5.06 -7.07 10.55
N ASN A 98 5.78 -8.08 11.06
CA ASN A 98 6.51 -7.96 12.31
C ASN A 98 7.91 -7.38 12.08
N ILE A 99 8.27 -6.34 12.84
CA ILE A 99 9.57 -5.66 12.79
C ILE A 99 10.77 -6.59 13.00
N LYS A 100 10.60 -7.69 13.74
CA LYS A 100 11.65 -8.68 13.97
C LYS A 100 12.25 -9.25 12.69
N LYS A 101 11.50 -9.20 11.57
CA LYS A 101 11.95 -9.71 10.27
C LYS A 101 12.98 -8.83 9.58
N ILE A 102 13.16 -7.58 10.05
CA ILE A 102 14.05 -6.59 9.43
C ILE A 102 15.16 -6.08 10.36
N ILE A 103 15.17 -6.50 11.63
CA ILE A 103 16.19 -6.08 12.59
C ILE A 103 17.60 -6.45 12.08
N GLY A 104 18.48 -5.46 12.01
CA GLY A 104 19.88 -5.63 11.63
C GLY A 104 20.16 -5.91 10.16
N LEU A 105 19.13 -5.95 9.30
CA LEU A 105 19.32 -6.28 7.87
C LEU A 105 20.05 -5.18 7.09
N ASN A 106 19.85 -3.93 7.45
CA ASN A 106 20.43 -2.79 6.71
C ASN A 106 20.78 -1.66 7.68
N PRO A 107 21.96 -1.74 8.34
CA PRO A 107 22.34 -0.78 9.36
C PRO A 107 22.59 0.63 8.83
N ASP A 108 22.88 0.79 7.56
CA ASP A 108 23.24 2.09 6.97
C ASP A 108 22.06 2.80 6.28
N VAL A 109 20.90 2.15 6.16
CA VAL A 109 19.72 2.73 5.49
C VAL A 109 19.23 3.99 6.23
N ARG A 110 18.89 5.03 5.48
CA ARG A 110 18.23 6.23 6.00
C ARG A 110 16.72 6.00 6.06
N ILE A 111 16.08 6.46 7.14
CA ILE A 111 14.62 6.35 7.30
C ILE A 111 14.03 7.74 7.37
N TRP A 112 13.35 8.13 6.30
CA TRP A 112 12.62 9.38 6.15
C TRP A 112 11.20 9.15 6.60
N ALA A 113 10.67 9.96 7.51
CA ALA A 113 9.35 9.74 8.05
C ALA A 113 8.57 11.05 8.14
N LYS A 114 7.24 10.91 8.10
CA LYS A 114 6.34 11.95 8.55
C LYS A 114 6.77 12.44 9.93
N ASN A 115 6.67 13.75 10.15
CA ASN A 115 7.00 14.35 11.44
C ASN A 115 6.17 13.73 12.58
N PRO A 116 6.80 13.26 13.67
CA PRO A 116 6.12 12.60 14.78
C PRO A 116 5.35 13.56 15.71
N HIS A 117 5.22 14.82 15.36
CA HIS A 117 4.42 15.78 16.16
C HIS A 117 2.92 15.62 15.88
N HIS A 118 2.11 15.73 16.94
CA HIS A 118 0.63 15.64 16.89
C HIS A 118 0.10 14.32 16.34
N LEU A 119 0.73 13.21 16.72
CA LEU A 119 0.27 11.87 16.41
C LEU A 119 -0.86 11.41 17.36
N HIS A 120 -1.64 10.43 16.91
CA HIS A 120 -2.52 9.69 17.80
C HIS A 120 -1.66 8.84 18.77
N PRO A 121 -2.05 8.62 20.05
CA PRO A 121 -1.23 7.88 21.02
C PRO A 121 -0.74 6.50 20.57
N ILE A 122 -1.50 5.82 19.70
CA ILE A 122 -1.08 4.54 19.15
C ILE A 122 0.07 4.69 18.12
N GLU A 123 0.07 5.79 17.37
CA GLU A 123 1.12 6.10 16.40
C GLU A 123 2.39 6.56 17.10
N GLU A 124 2.28 7.35 18.18
CA GLU A 124 3.42 7.74 19.02
C GLU A 124 4.18 6.51 19.54
N LYS A 125 3.46 5.53 20.11
CA LYS A 125 4.05 4.27 20.56
C LYS A 125 4.74 3.51 19.42
N ARG A 126 4.17 3.51 18.22
CA ARG A 126 4.76 2.86 17.05
C ARG A 126 6.06 3.53 16.62
N VAL A 127 6.13 4.86 16.63
CA VAL A 127 7.35 5.64 16.39
C VAL A 127 8.43 5.29 17.39
N GLU A 128 8.10 5.32 18.69
CA GLU A 128 9.02 4.97 19.76
C GLU A 128 9.58 3.55 19.60
N PHE A 129 8.72 2.56 19.38
CA PHE A 129 9.13 1.17 19.16
C PHE A 129 9.97 1.00 17.90
N LEU A 130 9.58 1.65 16.79
CA LEU A 130 10.30 1.56 15.53
C LEU A 130 11.74 2.09 15.70
N SER A 131 11.90 3.30 16.26
CA SER A 131 13.20 3.91 16.51
C SER A 131 14.05 3.08 17.49
N ALA A 132 13.47 2.65 18.62
CA ALA A 132 14.17 1.89 19.64
C ALA A 132 14.66 0.51 19.14
N ILE A 133 13.81 -0.22 18.41
CA ILE A 133 14.11 -1.56 17.91
C ILE A 133 15.12 -1.52 16.77
N LEU A 134 14.95 -0.59 15.82
CA LEU A 134 15.88 -0.41 14.71
C LEU A 134 17.18 0.29 15.13
N LYS A 135 17.21 0.89 16.33
CA LYS A 135 18.32 1.72 16.83
C LYS A 135 18.70 2.82 15.85
N LYS A 136 17.68 3.49 15.28
CA LYS A 136 17.81 4.52 14.26
C LYS A 136 16.90 5.69 14.55
N ASP A 137 17.39 6.87 14.24
CA ASP A 137 16.57 8.07 14.21
C ASP A 137 15.71 8.06 12.96
N LEU A 138 14.43 8.42 13.11
CA LEU A 138 13.53 8.71 12.00
C LEU A 138 13.73 10.16 11.60
N ILE A 139 14.19 10.41 10.37
CA ILE A 139 14.43 11.75 9.86
C ILE A 139 13.09 12.39 9.50
N ALA A 140 12.68 13.43 10.22
CA ALA A 140 11.48 14.19 9.90
C ALA A 140 11.62 14.84 8.52
N ALA A 141 10.83 14.39 7.54
CA ALA A 141 11.06 14.68 6.14
C ALA A 141 10.06 15.65 5.49
N GLU A 142 8.98 16.01 6.20
CA GLU A 142 7.95 16.90 5.64
C GLU A 142 8.52 18.24 5.15
N GLY A 143 8.26 18.56 3.88
CA GLY A 143 8.76 19.79 3.22
C GLY A 143 10.24 19.75 2.81
N ILE A 144 10.93 18.61 2.93
CA ILE A 144 12.35 18.45 2.59
C ILE A 144 12.49 17.88 1.17
N THR A 145 13.61 18.22 0.51
CA THR A 145 14.09 17.55 -0.71
C THR A 145 15.43 16.87 -0.41
N HIS A 146 15.58 15.60 -0.81
CA HIS A 146 16.82 14.84 -0.69
C HIS A 146 17.05 13.90 -1.87
N GLY A 147 18.11 14.14 -2.64
CA GLY A 147 18.38 13.38 -3.86
C GLY A 147 17.23 13.52 -4.85
N ALA A 148 16.69 12.39 -5.32
CA ALA A 148 15.53 12.37 -6.21
C ALA A 148 14.18 12.60 -5.49
N MET A 149 14.14 12.58 -4.16
CA MET A 149 12.91 12.65 -3.36
C MET A 149 12.58 14.07 -2.94
N THR A 150 11.32 14.47 -3.08
CA THR A 150 10.72 15.66 -2.47
C THR A 150 9.49 15.24 -1.68
N PHE A 151 9.41 15.67 -0.42
CA PHE A 151 8.32 15.32 0.49
C PHE A 151 7.34 16.47 0.64
N SER A 152 6.04 16.18 0.68
CA SER A 152 5.02 17.18 0.93
C SER A 152 5.11 17.72 2.35
N ARG A 153 4.51 18.89 2.59
CA ARG A 153 4.03 19.24 3.93
C ARG A 153 2.92 18.26 4.32
N PRO A 154 2.52 18.21 5.62
CA PRO A 154 1.42 17.36 6.06
C PRO A 154 0.16 17.58 5.22
N VAL A 155 -0.42 16.53 4.67
CA VAL A 155 -1.73 16.54 3.99
C VAL A 155 -2.71 15.67 4.76
N PHE A 156 -4.01 15.95 4.64
CA PHE A 156 -5.01 15.21 5.41
C PHE A 156 -5.14 13.75 4.96
N HIS A 157 -5.11 12.83 5.93
CA HIS A 157 -5.52 11.45 5.73
C HIS A 157 -7.06 11.41 5.61
N GLY A 158 -7.56 11.26 4.39
CA GLY A 158 -8.99 11.13 4.15
C GLY A 158 -9.83 12.39 4.35
N GLY A 159 -9.23 13.58 4.35
CA GLY A 159 -9.93 14.86 4.43
C GLY A 159 -10.02 15.46 5.83
N LYS A 160 -10.48 16.72 5.91
CA LYS A 160 -10.58 17.48 7.17
C LYS A 160 -11.67 16.92 8.08
N HIS A 161 -11.29 16.48 9.29
CA HIS A 161 -12.16 16.02 10.38
C HIS A 161 -11.79 16.73 11.69
N ASN A 162 -12.59 16.53 12.75
CA ASN A 162 -12.35 17.16 14.06
C ASN A 162 -11.03 16.75 14.75
N ASN A 163 -10.41 15.64 14.33
CA ASN A 163 -9.07 15.22 14.74
C ASN A 163 -8.32 14.74 13.49
N PRO A 164 -7.73 15.65 12.72
CA PRO A 164 -7.18 15.34 11.42
C PRO A 164 -5.85 14.58 11.56
N GLN A 165 -5.86 13.31 11.22
CA GLN A 165 -4.63 12.59 10.91
C GLN A 165 -4.07 13.13 9.58
N THR A 166 -2.76 13.12 9.46
CA THR A 166 -2.08 13.56 8.25
C THR A 166 -1.13 12.49 7.74
N VAL A 167 -0.83 12.56 6.45
CA VAL A 167 0.17 11.76 5.76
C VAL A 167 1.17 12.65 5.05
N MET A 168 2.30 12.09 4.67
CA MET A 168 3.33 12.74 3.87
C MET A 168 3.37 12.09 2.49
N MET A 169 3.14 12.86 1.43
CA MET A 169 3.30 12.40 0.06
C MET A 169 4.78 12.45 -0.35
N THR A 170 5.18 11.59 -1.27
CA THR A 170 6.55 11.52 -1.79
C THR A 170 6.55 11.66 -3.30
N ARG A 171 7.26 12.67 -3.81
CA ARG A 171 7.58 12.85 -5.23
C ARG A 171 8.99 12.34 -5.48
N ILE A 172 9.18 11.57 -6.54
CA ILE A 172 10.48 11.08 -7.00
C ILE A 172 10.66 11.52 -8.46
N GLU A 173 11.77 12.18 -8.73
CA GLU A 173 12.10 12.70 -10.05
C GLU A 173 13.43 12.11 -10.54
N GLU A 174 13.40 11.55 -11.75
CA GLU A 174 14.57 11.11 -12.51
C GLU A 174 14.34 11.44 -13.99
N ASP A 175 14.16 10.44 -14.88
CA ASP A 175 13.72 10.59 -16.26
C ASP A 175 12.24 10.93 -16.41
N ARG A 176 11.47 10.71 -15.36
CA ARG A 176 10.04 11.01 -15.20
C ARG A 176 9.73 11.33 -13.75
N VAL A 177 8.52 11.78 -13.49
CA VAL A 177 8.04 12.14 -12.15
C VAL A 177 7.03 11.10 -11.67
N PHE A 178 7.35 10.43 -10.55
CA PHE A 178 6.47 9.54 -9.83
C PHE A 178 6.03 10.16 -8.52
N VAL A 179 4.73 10.08 -8.20
CA VAL A 179 4.18 10.54 -6.92
C VAL A 179 3.48 9.38 -6.20
N HIS A 180 3.96 9.07 -5.00
CA HIS A 180 3.28 8.22 -4.02
C HIS A 180 2.50 9.11 -3.07
N THR A 181 1.17 9.03 -3.11
CA THR A 181 0.33 9.96 -2.34
C THR A 181 0.04 9.50 -0.92
N SER A 182 0.33 8.24 -0.58
CA SER A 182 -0.18 7.64 0.65
C SER A 182 -1.72 7.67 0.72
N ASP A 183 -2.30 7.68 1.92
CA ASP A 183 -3.73 7.50 2.21
C ASP A 183 -4.52 8.83 2.21
N ILE A 184 -4.46 9.58 1.11
CA ILE A 184 -5.22 10.84 0.95
C ILE A 184 -6.70 10.62 0.64
N GLN A 185 -7.09 9.38 0.26
CA GLN A 185 -8.45 8.98 -0.11
C GLN A 185 -9.10 9.86 -1.21
N LEU A 186 -8.31 10.71 -1.87
CA LEU A 186 -8.73 11.70 -2.86
C LEU A 186 -9.78 12.70 -2.33
N LEU A 187 -9.81 12.97 -1.02
CA LEU A 187 -10.82 13.81 -0.36
C LEU A 187 -10.38 15.25 -0.12
N ASP A 188 -9.09 15.56 -0.22
CA ASP A 188 -8.55 16.90 -0.01
C ASP A 188 -8.16 17.54 -1.36
N ASN A 189 -8.81 18.66 -1.68
CA ASN A 189 -8.54 19.40 -2.93
C ASN A 189 -7.15 20.07 -2.93
N GLU A 190 -6.62 20.46 -1.76
CA GLU A 190 -5.28 21.06 -1.63
C GLU A 190 -4.21 20.00 -1.94
N ALA A 191 -4.37 18.77 -1.42
CA ALA A 191 -3.50 17.65 -1.76
C ALA A 191 -3.49 17.36 -3.26
N ILE A 192 -4.67 17.34 -3.91
CA ILE A 192 -4.78 17.14 -5.35
C ILE A 192 -4.10 18.27 -6.14
N SER A 193 -4.24 19.53 -5.70
CA SER A 193 -3.55 20.64 -6.35
C SER A 193 -2.04 20.52 -6.22
N GLN A 194 -1.52 20.18 -5.03
CA GLN A 194 -0.10 19.93 -4.84
C GLN A 194 0.44 18.79 -5.70
N ILE A 195 -0.32 17.70 -5.87
CA ILE A 195 0.08 16.59 -6.77
C ILE A 195 0.23 17.12 -8.20
N LEU A 196 -0.74 17.88 -8.69
CA LEU A 196 -0.70 18.44 -10.03
C LEU A 196 0.40 19.49 -10.22
N ASP A 197 0.68 20.33 -9.20
CA ASP A 197 1.80 21.28 -9.20
C ASP A 197 3.18 20.57 -9.31
N TRP A 198 3.24 19.28 -8.97
CA TRP A 198 4.43 18.46 -9.15
C TRP A 198 4.58 17.85 -10.55
N GLU A 199 3.61 18.05 -11.44
CA GLU A 199 3.59 17.61 -12.83
C GLU A 199 3.94 16.10 -12.99
N PRO A 200 3.23 15.17 -12.31
CA PRO A 200 3.58 13.76 -12.33
C PRO A 200 3.22 13.05 -13.63
N ASP A 201 4.12 12.20 -14.11
CA ASP A 201 3.83 11.22 -15.17
C ASP A 201 3.02 10.04 -14.63
N ILE A 202 3.33 9.62 -13.39
CA ILE A 202 2.72 8.47 -12.71
C ILE A 202 2.34 8.85 -11.29
N VAL A 203 1.09 8.55 -10.89
CA VAL A 203 0.62 8.69 -9.51
C VAL A 203 0.14 7.35 -8.97
N LEU A 204 0.62 6.96 -7.78
CA LEU A 204 0.10 5.85 -6.99
C LEU A 204 -0.66 6.40 -5.79
N ALA A 205 -1.96 6.13 -5.72
CA ALA A 205 -2.85 6.59 -4.65
C ALA A 205 -3.76 5.46 -4.13
N ASP A 206 -4.21 5.61 -2.89
CA ASP A 206 -5.05 4.65 -2.17
C ASP A 206 -6.52 4.62 -2.66
N GLY A 207 -7.05 5.77 -3.07
CA GLY A 207 -8.44 5.96 -3.46
C GLY A 207 -9.47 5.92 -2.32
N PRO A 208 -10.74 6.23 -2.60
CA PRO A 208 -11.77 6.34 -1.56
C PRO A 208 -12.20 4.97 -1.00
N PRO A 209 -12.51 4.88 0.33
CA PRO A 209 -12.92 3.64 1.00
C PRO A 209 -14.40 3.30 0.75
N LEU A 210 -14.77 2.97 -0.49
CA LEU A 210 -16.16 2.70 -0.90
C LEU A 210 -16.78 1.48 -0.21
N TYR A 211 -15.97 0.56 0.30
CA TYR A 211 -16.41 -0.62 1.07
C TYR A 211 -16.95 -0.27 2.48
N MET A 212 -16.83 1.00 2.90
CA MET A 212 -17.36 1.52 4.16
C MET A 212 -18.41 2.63 3.91
N PRO A 213 -19.60 2.31 3.37
CA PRO A 213 -20.57 3.33 2.96
C PRO A 213 -21.03 4.22 4.13
N ASN A 214 -20.98 3.73 5.37
CA ASN A 214 -21.36 4.51 6.55
C ASN A 214 -20.28 5.51 7.00
N LYS A 215 -19.04 5.38 6.51
CA LYS A 215 -17.92 6.29 6.82
C LYS A 215 -17.62 7.30 5.73
N LEU A 216 -18.21 7.13 4.55
CA LEU A 216 -18.03 8.02 3.40
C LEU A 216 -19.38 8.68 3.04
N SER A 217 -19.52 9.97 3.31
CA SER A 217 -20.73 10.70 2.93
C SER A 217 -20.89 10.78 1.41
N LYS A 218 -22.13 11.02 0.93
CA LYS A 218 -22.38 11.23 -0.51
C LYS A 218 -21.54 12.37 -1.09
N GLU A 219 -21.35 13.46 -0.33
CA GLU A 219 -20.51 14.58 -0.77
C GLU A 219 -19.04 14.24 -0.83
N GLN A 220 -18.52 13.44 0.12
CA GLN A 220 -17.17 12.93 0.08
C GLN A 220 -16.96 12.00 -1.14
N ALA A 221 -17.91 11.09 -1.40
CA ALA A 221 -17.84 10.21 -2.57
C ALA A 221 -17.82 11.01 -3.89
N LYS A 222 -18.67 12.05 -4.02
CA LYS A 222 -18.67 12.96 -5.18
C LYS A 222 -17.35 13.74 -5.28
N ARG A 223 -16.78 14.17 -4.15
CA ARG A 223 -15.49 14.89 -4.12
C ARG A 223 -14.37 13.98 -4.60
N ALA A 224 -14.27 12.76 -4.06
CA ALA A 224 -13.29 11.78 -4.51
C ALA A 224 -13.39 11.51 -6.02
N TRP A 225 -14.62 11.41 -6.55
CA TRP A 225 -14.84 11.25 -7.99
C TRP A 225 -14.32 12.44 -8.80
N ARG A 226 -14.67 13.69 -8.39
CA ARG A 226 -14.18 14.90 -9.08
C ARG A 226 -12.66 14.99 -9.05
N ASN A 227 -12.05 14.67 -7.90
CA ASN A 227 -10.61 14.70 -7.72
C ASN A 227 -9.89 13.62 -8.55
N ALA A 228 -10.42 12.41 -8.58
CA ALA A 228 -9.91 11.36 -9.45
C ALA A 228 -10.00 11.73 -10.93
N LYS A 229 -11.13 12.31 -11.37
CA LYS A 229 -11.27 12.81 -12.75
C LYS A 229 -10.30 13.95 -13.06
N ARG A 230 -10.01 14.82 -12.09
CA ARG A 230 -9.03 15.89 -12.27
C ARG A 230 -7.62 15.31 -12.46
N LEU A 231 -7.22 14.37 -11.60
CA LEU A 231 -5.94 13.67 -11.75
C LEU A 231 -5.85 12.88 -13.06
N SER A 232 -6.88 12.10 -13.38
CA SER A 232 -6.87 11.24 -14.58
C SER A 232 -6.80 12.00 -15.92
N LYS A 233 -7.04 13.30 -15.93
CA LYS A 233 -6.90 14.13 -17.15
C LYS A 233 -5.48 14.65 -17.35
N GLU A 234 -4.76 14.90 -16.26
CA GLU A 234 -3.46 15.57 -16.27
C GLU A 234 -2.29 14.58 -16.10
N VAL A 235 -2.55 13.38 -15.54
CA VAL A 235 -1.51 12.39 -15.22
C VAL A 235 -1.54 11.27 -16.26
N GLY A 236 -0.39 10.95 -16.85
CA GLY A 236 -0.26 9.89 -17.86
C GLY A 236 -0.71 8.51 -17.37
N THR A 237 -0.34 8.13 -16.14
CA THR A 237 -0.80 6.90 -15.48
C THR A 237 -1.24 7.17 -14.04
N LEU A 238 -2.52 6.97 -13.75
CA LEU A 238 -3.10 7.03 -12.41
C LEU A 238 -3.36 5.63 -11.88
N ILE A 239 -2.62 5.23 -10.85
CA ILE A 239 -2.76 3.93 -10.18
C ILE A 239 -3.58 4.15 -8.91
N LEU A 240 -4.75 3.51 -8.82
CA LEU A 240 -5.64 3.59 -7.67
C LEU A 240 -5.82 2.20 -7.05
N ASP A 241 -5.46 2.08 -5.75
CA ASP A 241 -5.46 0.77 -5.10
C ASP A 241 -5.89 0.83 -3.62
N HIS A 242 -5.25 0.13 -2.75
CA HIS A 242 -5.40 0.08 -1.29
C HIS A 242 -6.86 0.22 -0.83
N HIS A 243 -7.32 1.40 -0.42
CA HIS A 243 -8.69 1.59 0.06
C HIS A 243 -9.73 1.35 -1.04
N LEU A 244 -9.46 1.74 -2.28
CA LEU A 244 -10.40 1.55 -3.38
C LEU A 244 -10.62 0.07 -3.68
N MET A 245 -9.55 -0.70 -3.81
CA MET A 245 -9.59 -2.10 -4.28
C MET A 245 -10.02 -3.11 -3.20
N ARG A 246 -10.36 -2.65 -1.98
CA ARG A 246 -10.79 -3.49 -0.86
C ARG A 246 -12.21 -4.06 -0.99
N GLY A 247 -12.93 -3.71 -2.03
CA GLY A 247 -14.28 -4.21 -2.34
C GLY A 247 -14.59 -4.12 -3.82
N TYR A 248 -15.57 -4.91 -4.27
CA TYR A 248 -16.00 -4.91 -5.68
C TYR A 248 -16.59 -3.57 -6.14
N GLU A 249 -17.08 -2.74 -5.21
CA GLU A 249 -17.52 -1.37 -5.47
C GLU A 249 -16.38 -0.55 -6.07
N GLY A 250 -15.18 -0.71 -5.54
CA GLY A 250 -13.97 -0.04 -6.02
C GLY A 250 -13.58 -0.48 -7.43
N VAL A 251 -13.70 -1.78 -7.73
CA VAL A 251 -13.43 -2.31 -9.09
C VAL A 251 -14.36 -1.67 -10.12
N ARG A 252 -15.67 -1.62 -9.81
CA ARG A 252 -16.66 -0.97 -10.70
C ARG A 252 -16.38 0.53 -10.86
N TRP A 253 -16.00 1.18 -9.77
CA TRP A 253 -15.66 2.60 -9.76
C TRP A 253 -14.39 2.87 -10.60
N LEU A 254 -13.34 2.07 -10.46
CA LEU A 254 -12.11 2.15 -11.25
C LEU A 254 -12.41 1.95 -12.75
N LYS A 255 -13.15 0.89 -13.10
CA LYS A 255 -13.57 0.61 -14.49
C LYS A 255 -14.33 1.78 -15.11
N ARG A 256 -15.26 2.37 -14.35
CA ARG A 256 -16.00 3.55 -14.80
C ARG A 256 -15.08 4.74 -15.02
N LEU A 257 -14.18 5.05 -14.08
CA LEU A 257 -13.23 6.16 -14.22
C LEU A 257 -12.34 5.97 -15.45
N SER A 258 -11.80 4.78 -15.64
CA SER A 258 -10.99 4.42 -16.81
C SER A 258 -11.76 4.59 -18.12
N SER A 259 -13.07 4.30 -18.16
CA SER A 259 -13.89 4.48 -19.36
C SER A 259 -14.26 5.94 -19.67
N GLU A 260 -14.06 6.85 -18.72
CA GLU A 260 -14.38 8.29 -18.86
C GLU A 260 -13.11 9.16 -19.06
N THR A 261 -11.93 8.55 -19.26
CA THR A 261 -10.65 9.24 -19.46
C THR A 261 -9.87 8.61 -20.61
N GLU A 262 -9.03 9.41 -21.27
CA GLU A 262 -8.10 8.96 -22.33
C GLU A 262 -6.78 8.44 -21.75
N ASN A 263 -6.41 8.89 -20.55
CA ASN A 263 -5.19 8.47 -19.84
C ASN A 263 -5.37 7.11 -19.16
N ASN A 264 -4.25 6.49 -18.83
CA ASN A 264 -4.23 5.17 -18.21
C ASN A 264 -4.64 5.22 -16.73
N VAL A 265 -5.80 4.65 -16.40
CA VAL A 265 -6.31 4.54 -15.02
C VAL A 265 -6.48 3.07 -14.66
N ILE A 266 -5.64 2.58 -13.76
CA ILE A 266 -5.45 1.15 -13.45
C ILE A 266 -5.24 0.93 -11.95
N CYS A 267 -5.21 -0.35 -11.51
CA CYS A 267 -4.75 -0.69 -10.16
C CYS A 267 -3.30 -1.17 -10.13
N GLY A 268 -2.77 -1.42 -8.94
CA GLY A 268 -1.38 -1.85 -8.75
C GLY A 268 -1.06 -3.18 -9.46
N ALA A 269 -1.98 -4.16 -9.41
CA ALA A 269 -1.79 -5.43 -10.11
C ALA A 269 -1.72 -5.25 -11.65
N ASP A 270 -2.57 -4.36 -12.20
CA ASP A 270 -2.52 -4.06 -13.64
C ASP A 270 -1.20 -3.40 -14.03
N PHE A 271 -0.73 -2.44 -13.22
CA PHE A 271 0.57 -1.78 -13.43
C PHE A 271 1.74 -2.78 -13.42
N MET A 272 1.68 -3.76 -12.51
CA MET A 272 2.67 -4.84 -12.41
C MET A 272 2.47 -5.95 -13.44
N ASN A 273 1.44 -5.84 -14.30
CA ASN A 273 1.08 -6.85 -15.29
C ASN A 273 0.90 -8.26 -14.69
N VAL A 274 0.21 -8.34 -13.55
CA VAL A 274 -0.14 -9.58 -12.86
C VAL A 274 -1.65 -9.67 -12.58
N PRO A 275 -2.21 -10.87 -12.40
CA PRO A 275 -3.62 -11.02 -12.06
C PRO A 275 -4.00 -10.31 -10.77
N ARG A 276 -5.16 -9.65 -10.75
CA ARG A 276 -5.71 -9.02 -9.54
C ARG A 276 -6.09 -10.08 -8.51
N MET A 277 -5.61 -9.94 -7.29
CA MET A 277 -5.89 -10.82 -6.15
C MET A 277 -6.70 -10.06 -5.08
N LEU A 278 -7.99 -9.81 -5.31
CA LEU A 278 -8.86 -9.10 -4.37
C LEU A 278 -9.28 -10.00 -3.21
N LEU A 279 -8.32 -10.51 -2.45
CA LEU A 279 -8.52 -11.60 -1.49
C LEU A 279 -9.36 -11.19 -0.29
N GLU A 280 -9.29 -9.92 0.15
CA GLU A 280 -10.13 -9.45 1.24
C GLU A 280 -11.61 -9.35 0.80
N ALA A 281 -11.88 -8.85 -0.39
CA ALA A 281 -13.24 -8.83 -0.95
C ALA A 281 -13.80 -10.25 -1.13
N ARG A 282 -12.95 -11.20 -1.49
CA ARG A 282 -13.29 -12.60 -1.74
C ARG A 282 -13.23 -13.50 -0.52
N ARG A 283 -12.96 -12.97 0.68
CA ARG A 283 -12.72 -13.82 1.87
C ARG A 283 -13.83 -14.84 2.11
N LYS A 284 -15.09 -14.46 1.94
CA LYS A 284 -16.22 -15.36 2.14
C LYS A 284 -16.18 -16.56 1.15
N SER A 285 -16.03 -16.27 -0.13
CA SER A 285 -15.92 -17.33 -1.14
C SER A 285 -14.66 -18.20 -0.99
N LEU A 286 -13.55 -17.65 -0.49
CA LEU A 286 -12.36 -18.44 -0.19
C LEU A 286 -12.63 -19.53 0.87
N TYR A 287 -13.43 -19.22 1.89
CA TYR A 287 -13.83 -20.21 2.91
C TYR A 287 -14.83 -21.23 2.37
N GLU A 288 -15.63 -20.87 1.37
CA GLU A 288 -16.55 -21.77 0.67
C GLU A 288 -15.78 -22.72 -0.27
N ASP A 289 -14.84 -22.17 -1.06
CA ASP A 289 -14.05 -22.92 -2.06
C ASP A 289 -12.95 -23.79 -1.42
N MET A 290 -12.35 -23.33 -0.31
CA MET A 290 -11.26 -23.97 0.40
C MET A 290 -11.55 -23.97 1.92
N PRO A 291 -12.36 -24.91 2.42
CA PRO A 291 -12.74 -24.95 3.84
C PRO A 291 -11.53 -25.00 4.79
N VAL A 292 -11.61 -24.25 5.90
CA VAL A 292 -10.55 -24.15 6.90
C VAL A 292 -10.93 -24.96 8.14
N PRO A 293 -10.09 -25.91 8.59
CA PRO A 293 -10.36 -26.69 9.79
C PRO A 293 -10.49 -25.82 11.05
N ALA A 294 -11.36 -26.21 11.98
CA ALA A 294 -11.45 -25.57 13.27
C ALA A 294 -10.08 -25.55 13.99
N GLY A 295 -9.75 -24.44 14.64
CA GLY A 295 -8.47 -24.26 15.35
C GLY A 295 -7.25 -23.97 14.46
N TRP A 296 -7.40 -23.89 13.13
CA TRP A 296 -6.26 -23.59 12.24
C TRP A 296 -5.57 -22.28 12.59
N HIS A 297 -6.32 -21.20 12.84
CA HIS A 297 -5.77 -19.88 13.15
C HIS A 297 -4.98 -19.84 14.47
N GLU A 298 -5.46 -20.58 15.47
CA GLU A 298 -4.75 -20.73 16.74
C GLU A 298 -3.45 -21.54 16.57
N ALA A 299 -3.52 -22.63 15.81
CA ALA A 299 -2.34 -23.44 15.47
C ALA A 299 -1.32 -22.66 14.64
N TYR A 300 -1.78 -21.84 13.67
CA TYR A 300 -0.92 -20.95 12.88
C TYR A 300 -0.22 -19.90 13.77
N GLY A 301 -0.96 -19.21 14.62
CA GLY A 301 -0.39 -18.24 15.57
C GLY A 301 0.65 -18.84 16.52
N LYS A 302 0.58 -20.14 16.79
CA LYS A 302 1.57 -20.91 17.58
C LYS A 302 2.66 -21.55 16.72
N GLY A 303 2.71 -21.32 15.42
CA GLY A 303 3.69 -21.90 14.48
C GLY A 303 3.56 -23.42 14.27
N LYS A 304 2.39 -24.01 14.57
CA LYS A 304 2.15 -25.47 14.45
C LYS A 304 1.69 -25.90 13.07
N VAL A 305 1.17 -24.99 12.26
CA VAL A 305 0.72 -25.22 10.89
C VAL A 305 1.24 -24.13 9.98
N GLY A 306 1.43 -24.46 8.70
CA GLY A 306 1.85 -23.52 7.64
C GLY A 306 0.75 -23.27 6.61
N THR A 307 1.10 -22.52 5.57
CA THR A 307 0.18 -22.04 4.52
C THR A 307 0.33 -22.79 3.19
N ASP A 308 1.35 -23.63 3.02
CA ASP A 308 1.70 -24.26 1.73
C ASP A 308 0.58 -25.11 1.12
N HIS A 309 -0.20 -25.80 1.95
CA HIS A 309 -1.36 -26.55 1.49
C HIS A 309 -2.33 -25.63 0.72
N TYR A 310 -2.72 -24.50 1.30
CA TYR A 310 -3.66 -23.57 0.69
C TYR A 310 -3.08 -22.82 -0.51
N TRP A 311 -1.78 -22.54 -0.50
CA TRP A 311 -1.10 -22.02 -1.67
C TRP A 311 -1.17 -22.96 -2.87
N ASN A 312 -0.96 -24.26 -2.65
CA ASN A 312 -1.00 -25.26 -3.71
C ASN A 312 -2.43 -25.51 -4.23
N LEU A 313 -3.42 -25.54 -3.34
CA LEU A 313 -4.84 -25.60 -3.72
C LEU A 313 -5.23 -24.42 -4.61
N ALA A 314 -4.90 -23.20 -4.18
CA ALA A 314 -5.24 -21.99 -4.91
C ALA A 314 -4.62 -21.94 -6.31
N LYS A 315 -3.41 -22.47 -6.53
CA LYS A 315 -2.81 -22.58 -7.86
C LYS A 315 -3.67 -23.38 -8.85
N GLY A 316 -4.39 -24.39 -8.37
CA GLY A 316 -5.34 -25.17 -9.19
C GLY A 316 -6.59 -24.35 -9.54
N ILE A 317 -7.13 -23.63 -8.55
CA ILE A 317 -8.36 -22.84 -8.69
C ILE A 317 -8.13 -21.58 -9.55
N TYR A 318 -7.03 -20.85 -9.33
CA TYR A 318 -6.75 -19.60 -10.04
C TYR A 318 -6.27 -19.77 -11.48
N LYS A 319 -5.77 -20.94 -11.88
CA LYS A 319 -5.50 -21.24 -13.30
C LYS A 319 -6.77 -21.30 -14.15
N SER A 320 -7.93 -21.53 -13.52
CA SER A 320 -9.24 -21.60 -14.17
C SER A 320 -10.09 -20.32 -14.02
N MET A 321 -9.64 -19.35 -13.22
CA MET A 321 -10.36 -18.09 -13.00
C MET A 321 -9.78 -16.98 -13.88
N ASN A 322 -10.42 -16.79 -15.04
CA ASN A 322 -10.19 -15.59 -15.85
C ASN A 322 -10.74 -14.37 -15.10
N PRO A 323 -9.99 -13.24 -14.95
CA PRO A 323 -10.46 -12.05 -14.22
C PRO A 323 -11.73 -11.43 -14.78
N ASP A 324 -12.11 -11.78 -16.02
CA ASP A 324 -13.26 -11.23 -16.74
C ASP A 324 -14.58 -12.00 -16.54
N ASP A 325 -14.61 -13.11 -15.83
CA ASP A 325 -15.79 -13.97 -15.65
C ASP A 325 -16.79 -13.51 -14.57
N HIS A 326 -16.61 -12.32 -14.01
CA HIS A 326 -17.61 -11.70 -13.12
C HIS A 326 -18.31 -10.53 -13.82
N ARG A 327 -19.14 -10.88 -14.82
CA ARG A 327 -20.16 -9.99 -15.38
C ARG A 327 -21.38 -9.90 -14.46
#